data_463cacf5882f0eb16190d6d102e88705
#
_entry.id   463cacf5882f0eb16190d6d102e88705
#
_cell.length_a   1.000
_cell.length_b   1.000
_cell.length_c   1.000
_cell.angle_alpha   90.00
_cell.angle_beta   90.00
_cell.angle_gamma   90.00
#
_symmetry.space_group_name_H-M   'P 1'
#
loop_
_entity.id
_entity.type
_entity.pdbx_description
1 polymer ?
#
loop_
_entity_poly.entity_id
_entity_poly.type
_entity_poly.pdbx_seq_one_letter_code
_entity_poly.pdbx_strand_id
1 'polypeptide(L)'
;AILAISQKDYDYFSEKYKNVYKVTAYNAYTEVDIQEGSSDYVLYHGNLSVAENYSAAEYLVETFKKIDVKLKVAGMNPPSHLAKMIEDVPNVELIDSPDDQTLFDLIRHAHINILVTEQATGLKLKLLNTLFNGRFCLVNDKMVEGLDVNGLCYVVNDQNAIRFAVGELMPRKFDAHQIERRRKNMKNFYNIEEATDTIIKLITEN
;
A
#
# COMPACT_ATOMS: atom_id res chain seq x y z
N ALA A 1 -8.98 -29.01 4.58
CA ALA A 1 -9.09 -27.63 5.08
C ALA A 1 -8.93 -26.62 3.94
N ILE A 2 -9.63 -25.50 4.00
CA ILE A 2 -9.47 -24.35 3.11
C ILE A 2 -8.88 -23.22 3.95
N LEU A 3 -7.78 -22.65 3.48
CA LEU A 3 -7.14 -21.49 4.12
C LEU A 3 -7.50 -20.23 3.32
N ALA A 4 -8.31 -19.36 3.90
CA ALA A 4 -8.72 -18.10 3.31
C ALA A 4 -7.81 -16.98 3.81
N ILE A 5 -7.23 -16.21 2.89
CA ILE A 5 -6.29 -15.12 3.19
C ILE A 5 -6.96 -13.74 3.21
N SER A 6 -8.23 -13.66 2.88
CA SER A 6 -9.05 -12.45 3.01
C SER A 6 -10.36 -12.75 3.74
N GLN A 7 -10.96 -11.71 4.34
CA GLN A 7 -12.28 -11.86 4.98
C GLN A 7 -13.34 -12.27 3.96
N LYS A 8 -13.32 -11.69 2.78
CA LYS A 8 -14.27 -11.98 1.71
C LYS A 8 -14.20 -13.45 1.24
N ASP A 9 -12.99 -13.98 1.09
CA ASP A 9 -12.81 -15.40 0.73
C ASP A 9 -13.25 -16.31 1.87
N TYR A 10 -12.93 -15.95 3.12
CA TYR A 10 -13.39 -16.67 4.29
C TYR A 10 -14.93 -16.75 4.35
N ASP A 11 -15.62 -15.62 4.22
CA ASP A 11 -17.08 -15.55 4.24
C ASP A 11 -17.68 -16.41 3.11
N TYR A 12 -17.19 -16.23 1.88
CA TYR A 12 -17.67 -17.00 0.72
C TYR A 12 -17.49 -18.51 0.86
N PHE A 13 -16.32 -18.97 1.32
CA PHE A 13 -16.07 -20.40 1.45
C PHE A 13 -16.75 -20.99 2.69
N SER A 14 -16.91 -20.24 3.78
CA SER A 14 -17.57 -20.69 5.00
C SER A 14 -19.05 -20.96 4.82
N GLU A 15 -19.71 -20.32 3.86
CA GLU A 15 -21.10 -20.64 3.49
C GLU A 15 -21.23 -22.03 2.85
N LYS A 16 -20.17 -22.55 2.23
CA LYS A 16 -20.18 -23.77 1.42
C LYS A 16 -19.45 -24.95 2.08
N TYR A 17 -18.47 -24.67 2.91
CA TYR A 17 -17.57 -25.67 3.48
C TYR A 17 -17.39 -25.50 4.98
N LYS A 18 -17.31 -26.62 5.73
CA LYS A 18 -17.20 -26.60 7.19
C LYS A 18 -15.78 -26.32 7.72
N ASN A 19 -14.75 -26.69 6.94
CA ASN A 19 -13.35 -26.63 7.38
C ASN A 19 -12.62 -25.46 6.67
N VAL A 20 -13.09 -24.24 6.92
CA VAL A 20 -12.50 -23.01 6.40
C VAL A 20 -11.87 -22.26 7.56
N TYR A 21 -10.64 -21.82 7.37
CA TYR A 21 -9.86 -21.12 8.38
C TYR A 21 -9.34 -19.80 7.76
N LYS A 22 -9.49 -18.71 8.50
CA LYS A 22 -8.89 -17.46 8.10
C LYS A 22 -7.45 -17.42 8.59
N VAL A 23 -6.52 -17.15 7.68
CA VAL A 23 -5.10 -16.99 7.99
C VAL A 23 -4.58 -15.69 7.40
N THR A 24 -3.59 -15.11 8.05
CA THR A 24 -2.87 -13.97 7.49
C THR A 24 -2.05 -14.44 6.28
N ALA A 25 -2.11 -13.68 5.20
CA ALA A 25 -1.30 -13.99 4.02
C ALA A 25 0.19 -13.86 4.32
N TYR A 26 0.98 -14.77 3.78
CA TYR A 26 2.43 -14.69 3.91
C TYR A 26 2.97 -13.40 3.26
N ASN A 27 3.88 -12.74 3.95
CA ASN A 27 4.64 -11.61 3.45
C ASN A 27 6.12 -11.81 3.83
N ALA A 28 7.02 -11.31 3.00
CA ALA A 28 8.45 -11.37 3.24
C ALA A 28 8.90 -10.52 4.46
N TYR A 29 8.08 -9.53 4.85
CA TYR A 29 8.39 -8.62 5.95
C TYR A 29 7.66 -9.07 7.21
N THR A 30 8.41 -9.25 8.30
CA THR A 30 7.89 -9.63 9.62
C THR A 30 8.03 -8.50 10.64
N GLU A 31 8.92 -7.56 10.39
CA GLU A 31 9.21 -6.44 11.28
C GLU A 31 9.10 -5.10 10.55
N VAL A 32 8.62 -4.10 11.30
CA VAL A 32 8.55 -2.71 10.80
C VAL A 32 9.95 -2.12 10.76
N ASP A 33 10.44 -1.85 9.54
CA ASP A 33 11.76 -1.25 9.26
C ASP A 33 11.62 0.11 8.57
N ILE A 34 11.09 1.08 9.31
CA ILE A 34 10.87 2.44 8.84
C ILE A 34 11.95 3.35 9.37
N GLN A 35 12.52 4.19 8.51
CA GLN A 35 13.49 5.22 8.88
C GLN A 35 12.77 6.52 9.26
N GLU A 36 13.22 7.13 10.37
CA GLU A 36 12.83 8.49 10.69
C GLU A 36 13.25 9.47 9.60
N GLY A 37 12.54 10.57 9.51
CA GLY A 37 12.93 11.68 8.65
C GLY A 37 11.78 12.23 7.82
N SER A 38 12.17 12.97 6.79
CA SER A 38 11.31 13.55 5.78
C SER A 38 11.95 13.40 4.40
N SER A 39 11.17 13.62 3.38
CA SER A 39 11.63 13.60 1.98
C SER A 39 10.79 14.61 1.18
N ASP A 40 11.16 14.86 -0.05
CA ASP A 40 10.56 15.86 -0.92
C ASP A 40 9.52 15.26 -1.90
N TYR A 41 9.24 13.97 -1.82
CA TYR A 41 8.37 13.33 -2.80
C TYR A 41 7.30 12.41 -2.19
N VAL A 42 6.22 12.30 -2.94
CA VAL A 42 5.16 11.30 -2.80
C VAL A 42 5.42 10.18 -3.81
N LEU A 43 5.23 8.92 -3.42
CA LEU A 43 5.39 7.77 -4.30
C LEU A 43 4.05 7.07 -4.55
N TYR A 44 3.74 6.84 -5.82
CA TYR A 44 2.79 5.82 -6.27
C TYR A 44 3.55 4.68 -6.95
N HIS A 45 3.20 3.43 -6.67
CA HIS A 45 3.82 2.29 -7.34
C HIS A 45 2.82 1.16 -7.66
N GLY A 46 3.13 0.41 -8.73
CA GLY A 46 2.34 -0.74 -9.16
C GLY A 46 2.80 -1.30 -10.49
N ASN A 47 2.25 -2.46 -10.88
CA ASN A 47 2.47 -2.96 -12.24
C ASN A 47 1.65 -2.11 -13.22
N LEU A 48 2.30 -1.21 -13.95
CA LEU A 48 1.67 -0.22 -14.84
C LEU A 48 1.17 -0.84 -16.17
N SER A 49 1.46 -2.13 -16.44
CA SER A 49 0.83 -2.84 -17.54
C SER A 49 -0.65 -3.19 -17.27
N VAL A 50 -1.06 -3.14 -15.99
CA VAL A 50 -2.42 -3.44 -15.55
C VAL A 50 -3.27 -2.18 -15.58
N ALA A 51 -4.42 -2.23 -16.27
CA ALA A 51 -5.32 -1.08 -16.48
C ALA A 51 -5.66 -0.34 -15.19
N GLU A 52 -6.00 -1.05 -14.13
CA GLU A 52 -6.31 -0.47 -12.84
C GLU A 52 -5.16 0.39 -12.29
N ASN A 53 -3.92 -0.09 -12.39
CA ASN A 53 -2.78 0.62 -11.84
C ASN A 53 -2.40 1.85 -12.67
N TYR A 54 -2.42 1.76 -14.01
CA TYR A 54 -2.12 2.95 -14.81
C TYR A 54 -3.25 3.99 -14.73
N SER A 55 -4.53 3.60 -14.64
CA SER A 55 -5.63 4.55 -14.44
C SER A 55 -5.52 5.25 -13.08
N ALA A 56 -5.11 4.54 -12.04
CA ALA A 56 -4.82 5.16 -10.74
C ALA A 56 -3.64 6.14 -10.83
N ALA A 57 -2.59 5.80 -11.60
CA ALA A 57 -1.48 6.71 -11.85
C ALA A 57 -1.94 7.97 -12.60
N GLU A 58 -2.73 7.85 -13.67
CA GLU A 58 -3.31 8.98 -14.42
C GLU A 58 -4.14 9.91 -13.50
N TYR A 59 -4.98 9.32 -12.67
CA TYR A 59 -5.76 10.07 -11.68
C TYR A 59 -4.87 10.86 -10.72
N LEU A 60 -3.77 10.28 -10.27
CA LEU A 60 -2.80 10.96 -9.42
C LEU A 60 -2.00 12.04 -10.18
N VAL A 61 -1.59 11.78 -11.42
CA VAL A 61 -0.94 12.80 -12.26
C VAL A 61 -1.82 14.03 -12.40
N GLU A 62 -3.13 13.86 -12.71
CA GLU A 62 -4.08 14.97 -12.77
C GLU A 62 -4.25 15.69 -11.42
N THR A 63 -4.21 14.94 -10.32
CA THR A 63 -4.29 15.51 -8.98
C THR A 63 -3.08 16.39 -8.67
N PHE A 64 -1.87 15.90 -9.03
CA PHE A 64 -0.59 16.56 -8.73
C PHE A 64 -0.25 17.73 -9.66
N LYS A 65 -0.92 17.92 -10.80
CA LYS A 65 -0.86 19.17 -11.58
C LYS A 65 -1.21 20.42 -10.75
N LYS A 66 -1.94 20.25 -9.63
CA LYS A 66 -2.42 21.31 -8.74
C LYS A 66 -1.73 21.32 -7.38
N ILE A 67 -0.64 20.59 -7.21
CA ILE A 67 0.13 20.51 -5.96
C ILE A 67 1.59 20.79 -6.30
N ASP A 68 2.22 21.69 -5.54
CA ASP A 68 3.65 21.96 -5.66
C ASP A 68 4.46 20.96 -4.80
N VAL A 69 4.29 19.67 -5.10
CA VAL A 69 5.00 18.56 -4.46
C VAL A 69 5.36 17.54 -5.54
N LYS A 70 6.54 16.97 -5.48
CA LYS A 70 6.99 15.95 -6.41
C LYS A 70 6.20 14.64 -6.24
N LEU A 71 5.66 14.13 -7.34
CA LEU A 71 5.12 12.78 -7.42
C LEU A 71 6.07 11.89 -8.22
N LYS A 72 6.46 10.75 -7.66
CA LYS A 72 7.11 9.67 -8.41
C LYS A 72 6.09 8.57 -8.69
N VAL A 73 5.99 8.19 -9.96
CA VAL A 73 5.19 7.06 -10.43
C VAL A 73 6.14 5.95 -10.84
N ALA A 74 6.15 4.84 -10.11
CA ALA A 74 7.09 3.75 -10.34
C ALA A 74 6.38 2.45 -10.70
N GLY A 75 6.83 1.76 -11.75
CA GLY A 75 6.27 0.45 -12.08
C GLY A 75 6.67 -0.10 -13.42
N MET A 76 6.32 -1.37 -13.62
CA MET A 76 6.69 -2.13 -14.82
C MET A 76 5.80 -1.78 -16.01
N ASN A 77 6.44 -1.66 -17.18
CA ASN A 77 5.79 -1.56 -18.48
C ASN A 77 4.67 -0.48 -18.55
N PRO A 78 4.98 0.80 -18.26
CA PRO A 78 3.99 1.87 -18.37
C PRO A 78 3.49 2.01 -19.81
N PRO A 79 2.19 2.21 -20.02
CA PRO A 79 1.69 2.46 -21.36
C PRO A 79 2.17 3.82 -21.88
N SER A 80 2.39 3.91 -23.19
CA SER A 80 2.97 5.12 -23.82
C SER A 80 2.16 6.41 -23.58
N HIS A 81 0.85 6.29 -23.43
CA HIS A 81 -0.01 7.45 -23.13
C HIS A 81 0.20 7.99 -21.72
N LEU A 82 0.45 7.12 -20.72
CA LEU A 82 0.79 7.54 -19.37
C LEU A 82 2.17 8.23 -19.34
N ALA A 83 3.16 7.67 -20.04
CA ALA A 83 4.49 8.28 -20.13
C ALA A 83 4.41 9.70 -20.72
N LYS A 84 3.69 9.87 -21.85
CA LYS A 84 3.45 11.19 -22.44
C LYS A 84 2.73 12.15 -21.50
N MET A 85 1.71 11.67 -20.78
CA MET A 85 0.98 12.50 -19.83
C MET A 85 1.88 13.01 -18.70
N ILE A 86 2.83 12.19 -18.26
CA ILE A 86 3.79 12.56 -17.20
C ILE A 86 4.81 13.57 -17.73
N GLU A 87 5.30 13.43 -18.96
CA GLU A 87 6.24 14.39 -19.59
C GLU A 87 5.72 15.84 -19.57
N ASP A 88 4.41 16.02 -19.65
CA ASP A 88 3.76 17.34 -19.64
C ASP A 88 3.59 17.94 -18.22
N VAL A 89 4.01 17.24 -17.15
CA VAL A 89 3.79 17.67 -15.76
C VAL A 89 5.13 17.77 -15.01
N PRO A 90 5.70 18.98 -14.84
CA PRO A 90 7.08 19.17 -14.39
C PRO A 90 7.41 18.58 -13.01
N ASN A 91 6.42 18.44 -12.12
CA ASN A 91 6.58 17.88 -10.77
C ASN A 91 6.22 16.39 -10.67
N VAL A 92 6.01 15.71 -11.81
CA VAL A 92 5.78 14.26 -11.85
C VAL A 92 6.91 13.57 -12.59
N GLU A 93 7.45 12.52 -12.00
CA GLU A 93 8.54 11.71 -12.53
C GLU A 93 8.07 10.26 -12.74
N LEU A 94 8.30 9.71 -13.94
CA LEU A 94 8.08 8.29 -14.22
C LEU A 94 9.37 7.52 -13.98
N ILE A 95 9.29 6.46 -13.17
CA ILE A 95 10.38 5.50 -12.96
C ILE A 95 9.94 4.19 -13.59
N ASP A 96 10.34 4.00 -14.84
CA ASP A 96 9.97 2.85 -15.65
C ASP A 96 10.76 1.62 -15.24
N SER A 97 10.01 0.56 -14.92
CA SER A 97 10.52 -0.79 -14.68
C SER A 97 11.71 -0.85 -13.71
N PRO A 98 11.61 -0.22 -12.51
CA PRO A 98 12.67 -0.32 -11.52
C PRO A 98 12.85 -1.79 -11.09
N ASP A 99 14.07 -2.18 -10.78
CA ASP A 99 14.31 -3.44 -10.11
C ASP A 99 13.75 -3.44 -8.67
N ASP A 100 13.71 -4.62 -8.05
CA ASP A 100 13.10 -4.79 -6.72
C ASP A 100 13.81 -3.94 -5.66
N GLN A 101 15.14 -3.82 -5.73
CA GLN A 101 15.91 -3.02 -4.78
C GLN A 101 15.62 -1.52 -4.94
N THR A 102 15.59 -1.04 -6.16
CA THR A 102 15.24 0.35 -6.48
C THR A 102 13.81 0.68 -6.02
N LEU A 103 12.85 -0.22 -6.28
CA LEU A 103 11.48 -0.03 -5.83
C LEU A 103 11.38 -0.02 -4.30
N PHE A 104 12.08 -0.92 -3.63
CA PHE A 104 12.15 -0.95 -2.17
C PHE A 104 12.70 0.36 -1.60
N ASP A 105 13.80 0.86 -2.17
CA ASP A 105 14.42 2.12 -1.75
C ASP A 105 13.48 3.32 -1.99
N LEU A 106 12.75 3.33 -3.10
CA LEU A 106 11.73 4.34 -3.37
C LEU A 106 10.62 4.35 -2.31
N ILE A 107 10.10 3.17 -1.93
CA ILE A 107 9.06 3.03 -0.90
C ILE A 107 9.60 3.53 0.46
N ARG A 108 10.80 3.12 0.82
CA ARG A 108 11.45 3.42 2.10
C ARG A 108 11.75 4.91 2.26
N HIS A 109 12.21 5.55 1.19
CA HIS A 109 12.63 6.96 1.22
C HIS A 109 11.51 7.94 0.86
N ALA A 110 10.38 7.49 0.33
CA ALA A 110 9.23 8.37 0.10
C ALA A 110 8.78 9.03 1.41
N HIS A 111 8.38 10.31 1.33
CA HIS A 111 7.74 10.98 2.45
C HIS A 111 6.34 10.41 2.68
N ILE A 112 5.61 10.30 1.59
CA ILE A 112 4.25 9.73 1.56
C ILE A 112 4.22 8.64 0.47
N ASN A 113 3.73 7.47 0.82
CA ASN A 113 3.33 6.47 -0.16
C ASN A 113 1.82 6.59 -0.37
N ILE A 114 1.38 6.81 -1.60
CA ILE A 114 -0.04 6.90 -1.95
C ILE A 114 -0.47 5.68 -2.74
N LEU A 115 -1.48 4.96 -2.24
CA LEU A 115 -1.98 3.72 -2.83
C LEU A 115 -3.49 3.82 -3.02
N VAL A 116 -3.90 4.19 -4.21
CA VAL A 116 -5.31 4.23 -4.60
C VAL A 116 -5.63 3.12 -5.59
N THR A 117 -6.85 2.61 -5.55
CA THR A 117 -7.33 1.52 -6.41
C THR A 117 -8.82 1.66 -6.65
N GLU A 118 -9.29 1.16 -7.79
CA GLU A 118 -10.72 1.01 -8.06
C GLU A 118 -11.25 -0.38 -7.68
N GLN A 119 -10.36 -1.34 -7.37
CA GLN A 119 -10.73 -2.70 -6.96
C GLN A 119 -10.61 -2.90 -5.45
N ALA A 120 -11.70 -3.38 -4.87
CA ALA A 120 -11.77 -3.76 -3.46
C ALA A 120 -11.35 -5.22 -3.19
N THR A 121 -10.99 -5.99 -4.24
CA THR A 121 -10.71 -7.42 -4.13
C THR A 121 -9.22 -7.73 -4.12
N GLY A 122 -8.88 -8.92 -3.61
CA GLY A 122 -7.53 -9.47 -3.62
C GLY A 122 -6.64 -8.98 -2.47
N LEU A 123 -5.50 -9.66 -2.35
CA LEU A 123 -4.50 -9.35 -1.35
C LEU A 123 -3.76 -8.05 -1.67
N LYS A 124 -3.71 -7.16 -0.71
CA LYS A 124 -3.10 -5.83 -0.86
C LYS A 124 -1.60 -5.85 -0.49
N LEU A 125 -0.79 -6.67 -1.20
CA LEU A 125 0.65 -6.80 -0.93
C LEU A 125 1.39 -5.46 -0.94
N LYS A 126 1.05 -4.55 -1.87
CA LYS A 126 1.65 -3.22 -1.92
C LYS A 126 1.36 -2.39 -0.67
N LEU A 127 0.18 -2.57 -0.06
CA LEU A 127 -0.15 -1.95 1.22
C LEU A 127 0.73 -2.50 2.34
N LEU A 128 0.85 -3.82 2.45
CA LEU A 128 1.72 -4.46 3.46
C LEU A 128 3.17 -3.97 3.31
N ASN A 129 3.74 -4.02 2.11
CA ASN A 129 5.09 -3.54 1.86
C ASN A 129 5.29 -2.09 2.31
N THR A 130 4.33 -1.23 2.01
CA THR A 130 4.35 0.17 2.43
C THR A 130 4.25 0.32 3.94
N LEU A 131 3.38 -0.45 4.60
CA LEU A 131 3.19 -0.36 6.04
C LEU A 131 4.41 -0.86 6.84
N PHE A 132 5.15 -1.82 6.30
CA PHE A 132 6.38 -2.32 6.92
C PHE A 132 7.59 -1.40 6.72
N ASN A 133 7.68 -0.72 5.57
CA ASN A 133 8.92 -0.05 5.15
C ASN A 133 8.77 1.45 4.91
N GLY A 134 7.58 1.92 4.54
CA GLY A 134 7.33 3.31 4.15
C GLY A 134 6.83 4.20 5.31
N ARG A 135 7.09 5.50 5.21
CA ARG A 135 6.66 6.50 6.19
C ARG A 135 5.15 6.69 6.19
N PHE A 136 4.67 7.88 5.80
CA PHE A 136 3.22 8.13 5.71
C PHE A 136 2.59 7.31 4.59
N CYS A 137 1.36 6.84 4.82
CA CYS A 137 0.61 6.05 3.86
C CYS A 137 -0.77 6.68 3.64
N LEU A 138 -1.06 7.12 2.41
CA LEU A 138 -2.37 7.55 1.96
C LEU A 138 -3.02 6.43 1.16
N VAL A 139 -4.29 6.16 1.42
CA VAL A 139 -5.06 5.11 0.75
C VAL A 139 -6.48 5.60 0.46
N ASN A 140 -7.19 4.96 -0.46
CA ASN A 140 -8.63 5.15 -0.55
C ASN A 140 -9.39 3.98 0.11
N ASP A 141 -10.69 4.15 0.34
CA ASP A 141 -11.54 3.15 0.99
C ASP A 141 -11.43 1.77 0.31
N LYS A 142 -11.39 1.73 -1.01
CA LYS A 142 -11.29 0.48 -1.76
C LYS A 142 -9.96 -0.26 -1.51
N MET A 143 -8.87 0.47 -1.23
CA MET A 143 -7.58 -0.14 -0.88
C MET A 143 -7.64 -0.87 0.45
N VAL A 144 -8.46 -0.42 1.38
CA VAL A 144 -8.54 -0.91 2.76
C VAL A 144 -9.87 -1.54 3.12
N GLU A 145 -10.71 -1.85 2.11
CA GLU A 145 -12.01 -2.47 2.34
C GLU A 145 -11.87 -3.77 3.13
N GLY A 146 -12.60 -3.86 4.24
CA GLY A 146 -12.57 -5.00 5.15
C GLY A 146 -11.33 -5.09 6.05
N LEU A 147 -10.49 -4.05 6.10
CA LEU A 147 -9.29 -3.99 6.93
C LEU A 147 -9.43 -2.90 8.00
N ASP A 148 -9.04 -3.20 9.23
CA ASP A 148 -8.87 -2.17 10.26
C ASP A 148 -7.47 -1.54 10.14
N VAL A 149 -7.43 -0.36 9.55
CA VAL A 149 -6.19 0.40 9.32
C VAL A 149 -6.03 1.60 10.27
N ASN A 150 -6.76 1.62 11.37
CA ASN A 150 -6.69 2.71 12.34
C ASN A 150 -5.26 2.98 12.80
N GLY A 151 -4.82 4.20 12.59
CA GLY A 151 -3.46 4.63 12.95
C GLY A 151 -2.35 4.08 12.06
N LEU A 152 -2.67 3.37 10.97
CA LEU A 152 -1.73 2.86 9.97
C LEU A 152 -1.72 3.72 8.71
N CYS A 153 -2.90 4.17 8.26
CA CYS A 153 -3.08 4.92 7.02
C CYS A 153 -3.94 6.16 7.24
N TYR A 154 -3.87 7.07 6.28
CA TYR A 154 -4.81 8.19 6.10
C TYR A 154 -5.71 7.87 4.91
N VAL A 155 -7.02 7.84 5.13
CA VAL A 155 -7.98 7.50 4.07
C VAL A 155 -8.40 8.77 3.34
N VAL A 156 -8.27 8.75 2.00
CA VAL A 156 -8.56 9.89 1.09
C VAL A 156 -9.30 9.37 -0.14
N ASN A 157 -10.50 9.88 -0.40
CA ASN A 157 -11.36 9.32 -1.45
C ASN A 157 -11.53 10.21 -2.68
N ASP A 158 -11.01 11.43 -2.66
CA ASP A 158 -11.07 12.34 -3.79
C ASP A 158 -9.81 13.20 -3.90
N GLN A 159 -9.69 13.92 -5.02
CA GLN A 159 -8.53 14.77 -5.30
C GLN A 159 -8.35 15.89 -4.26
N ASN A 160 -9.44 16.44 -3.70
CA ASN A 160 -9.36 17.51 -2.70
C ASN A 160 -8.80 16.95 -1.39
N ALA A 161 -9.29 15.78 -0.96
CA ALA A 161 -8.80 15.09 0.22
C ALA A 161 -7.32 14.70 0.08
N ILE A 162 -6.90 14.23 -1.12
CA ILE A 162 -5.48 13.96 -1.41
C ILE A 162 -4.65 15.23 -1.27
N ARG A 163 -5.06 16.33 -1.92
CA ARG A 163 -4.33 17.60 -1.86
C ARG A 163 -4.21 18.13 -0.43
N PHE A 164 -5.30 18.08 0.32
CA PHE A 164 -5.30 18.48 1.72
C PHE A 164 -4.36 17.63 2.56
N ALA A 165 -4.46 16.29 2.46
CA ALA A 165 -3.62 15.37 3.22
C ALA A 165 -2.13 15.50 2.86
N VAL A 166 -1.79 15.66 1.58
CA VAL A 166 -0.40 15.92 1.15
C VAL A 166 0.10 17.23 1.75
N GLY A 167 -0.67 18.32 1.67
CA GLY A 167 -0.30 19.61 2.26
C GLY A 167 -0.07 19.55 3.77
N GLU A 168 -0.87 18.75 4.49
CA GLU A 168 -0.75 18.56 5.94
C GLU A 168 0.43 17.66 6.33
N LEU A 169 0.78 16.66 5.52
CA LEU A 169 1.78 15.67 5.86
C LEU A 169 3.18 16.05 5.43
N MET A 170 3.35 16.71 4.26
CA MET A 170 4.67 17.08 3.74
C MET A 170 5.53 17.91 4.72
N PRO A 171 4.97 18.84 5.52
CA PRO A 171 5.76 19.58 6.52
C PRO A 171 6.13 18.78 7.76
N ARG A 172 5.51 17.62 7.99
CA ARG A 172 5.69 16.84 9.23
C ARG A 172 6.85 15.87 9.08
N LYS A 173 7.74 15.82 10.04
CA LYS A 173 8.73 14.75 10.13
C LYS A 173 8.04 13.44 10.57
N PHE A 174 8.38 12.32 9.93
CA PHE A 174 8.02 10.99 10.44
C PHE A 174 9.04 10.62 11.53
N ASP A 175 8.62 10.63 12.78
CA ASP A 175 9.48 10.52 13.95
C ASP A 175 9.38 9.16 14.67
N ALA A 176 10.19 8.98 15.71
CA ALA A 176 10.22 7.75 16.52
C ALA A 176 8.85 7.40 17.12
N HIS A 177 8.04 8.40 17.50
CA HIS A 177 6.70 8.15 18.06
C HIS A 177 5.76 7.53 17.00
N GLN A 178 5.85 8.00 15.76
CA GLN A 178 5.08 7.45 14.65
C GLN A 178 5.54 6.03 14.28
N ILE A 179 6.84 5.74 14.35
CA ILE A 179 7.38 4.39 14.17
C ILE A 179 6.85 3.44 15.23
N GLU A 180 6.91 3.83 16.51
CA GLU A 180 6.43 3.00 17.60
C GLU A 180 4.91 2.74 17.51
N ARG A 181 4.14 3.78 17.17
CA ARG A 181 2.71 3.64 16.90
C ARG A 181 2.46 2.67 15.75
N ARG A 182 3.26 2.73 14.67
CA ARG A 182 3.17 1.81 13.54
C ARG A 182 3.46 0.38 13.97
N ARG A 183 4.53 0.13 14.71
CA ARG A 183 4.89 -1.18 15.25
C ARG A 183 3.78 -1.78 16.10
N LYS A 184 3.23 -0.99 17.00
CA LYS A 184 2.12 -1.42 17.88
C LYS A 184 0.88 -1.81 17.07
N ASN A 185 0.47 -0.99 16.12
CA ASN A 185 -0.74 -1.25 15.33
C ASN A 185 -0.53 -2.39 14.33
N MET A 186 0.67 -2.56 13.78
CA MET A 186 0.99 -3.66 12.88
C MET A 186 0.89 -5.03 13.54
N LYS A 187 1.21 -5.17 14.83
CA LYS A 187 1.03 -6.44 15.56
C LYS A 187 -0.43 -6.91 15.57
N ASN A 188 -1.37 -5.98 15.62
CA ASN A 188 -2.81 -6.31 15.60
C ASN A 188 -3.32 -6.50 14.16
N PHE A 189 -2.72 -5.79 13.20
CA PHE A 189 -3.14 -5.81 11.80
C PHE A 189 -2.60 -7.04 11.04
N TYR A 190 -1.37 -7.45 11.35
CA TYR A 190 -0.66 -8.51 10.65
C TYR A 190 0.10 -9.40 11.64
N ASN A 191 -0.41 -10.61 11.89
CA ASN A 191 0.16 -11.58 12.82
C ASN A 191 0.51 -12.88 12.07
N ILE A 192 1.76 -12.99 11.62
CA ILE A 192 2.25 -14.17 10.89
C ILE A 192 2.43 -15.37 11.83
N GLU A 193 2.75 -15.15 13.12
CA GLU A 193 2.94 -16.23 14.09
C GLU A 193 1.63 -16.99 14.32
N GLU A 194 0.53 -16.27 14.55
CA GLU A 194 -0.80 -16.86 14.72
C GLU A 194 -1.24 -17.64 13.47
N ALA A 195 -0.97 -17.10 12.27
CA ALA A 195 -1.25 -17.79 11.02
C ALA A 195 -0.44 -19.08 10.89
N THR A 196 0.84 -19.03 11.24
CA THR A 196 1.74 -20.19 11.22
C THR A 196 1.29 -21.26 12.20
N ASP A 197 0.97 -20.91 13.43
CA ASP A 197 0.46 -21.83 14.45
C ASP A 197 -0.84 -22.51 14.01
N THR A 198 -1.73 -21.73 13.39
CA THR A 198 -2.98 -22.28 12.84
C THR A 198 -2.70 -23.31 11.74
N ILE A 199 -1.79 -23.03 10.82
CA ILE A 199 -1.42 -23.95 9.75
C ILE A 199 -0.77 -25.22 10.32
N ILE A 200 0.17 -25.07 11.27
CA ILE A 200 0.85 -26.20 11.91
C ILE A 200 -0.18 -27.12 12.59
N LYS A 201 -1.09 -26.57 13.38
CA LYS A 201 -2.17 -27.35 14.03
C LYS A 201 -3.00 -28.14 13.02
N LEU A 202 -3.39 -27.50 11.92
CA LEU A 202 -4.18 -28.16 10.87
C LEU A 202 -3.45 -29.29 10.17
N ILE A 203 -2.12 -29.27 10.11
CA ILE A 203 -1.31 -30.32 9.52
C ILE A 203 -1.04 -31.45 10.50
N THR A 204 -0.87 -31.14 11.79
CA THR A 204 -0.45 -32.11 12.81
C THR A 204 -1.61 -32.81 13.53
N GLU A 205 -2.80 -32.20 13.57
CA GLU A 205 -3.97 -32.72 14.27
C GLU A 205 -4.97 -33.45 13.34
N ASN A 206 -4.66 -33.62 12.04
CA ASN A 206 -5.35 -34.45 11.08
C ASN A 206 -4.49 -35.67 10.75
#